data_232e8cda210d9dcb75a7d774c39f81fc
#
_entry.id   232e8cda210d9dcb75a7d774c39f81fc
#
_cell.length_a   1.000
_cell.length_b   1.000
_cell.length_c   1.000
_cell.angle_alpha   90.00
_cell.angle_beta   90.00
_cell.angle_gamma   90.00
#
_symmetry.space_group_name_H-M   'P 1'
#
loop_
_entity.id
_entity.type
_entity.pdbx_description
1 polymer ?
#
loop_
_entity_poly.entity_id
_entity_poly.type
_entity_poly.pdbx_seq_one_letter_code
_entity_poly.pdbx_strand_id
1 'polypeptide(L)'
;MSNLEALKEKYIRYGLDKTDVFKHQHYVIITRSGIEKIQGIEHIDIVYEVVRCETNFAVVKAKALKDEVLIETFGSALKGATFKDGNTNTWYVMEMAEKRALSRAVLKLTGMYELGVFGEDESEDFKRN
;
A
#
# COMPACT_ATOMS: atom_id res chain seq x y z
N MET A 1 15.63 6.68 -19.38
CA MET A 1 16.03 6.10 -18.08
C MET A 1 15.38 4.73 -17.91
N SER A 2 16.15 3.74 -17.50
CA SER A 2 15.59 2.42 -17.25
C SER A 2 14.78 2.40 -15.96
N ASN A 3 13.88 1.41 -15.82
CA ASN A 3 13.11 1.26 -14.59
C ASN A 3 14.01 1.05 -13.38
N LEU A 4 15.12 0.35 -13.56
CA LEU A 4 16.07 0.12 -12.48
C LEU A 4 16.72 1.41 -12.01
N GLU A 5 17.11 2.28 -12.93
CA GLU A 5 17.68 3.57 -12.58
C GLU A 5 16.67 4.47 -11.88
N ALA A 6 15.44 4.51 -12.38
CA ALA A 6 14.36 5.28 -11.77
C ALA A 6 14.09 4.78 -10.35
N LEU A 7 14.11 3.47 -10.14
CA LEU A 7 13.90 2.87 -8.83
C LEU A 7 15.01 3.22 -7.85
N LYS A 8 16.26 3.19 -8.31
CA LYS A 8 17.41 3.58 -7.47
C LYS A 8 17.33 5.04 -7.04
N GLU A 9 16.92 5.92 -7.95
CA GLU A 9 16.73 7.34 -7.62
C GLU A 9 15.68 7.51 -6.53
N LYS A 10 14.57 6.77 -6.61
CA LYS A 10 13.53 6.84 -5.60
C LYS A 10 13.98 6.30 -4.26
N TYR A 11 14.80 5.24 -4.25
CA TYR A 11 15.37 4.72 -3.01
C TYR A 11 16.19 5.78 -2.28
N ILE A 12 17.01 6.50 -3.03
CA ILE A 12 17.84 7.57 -2.47
C ILE A 12 16.97 8.73 -2.00
N ARG A 13 16.03 9.15 -2.84
CA ARG A 13 15.14 10.28 -2.54
C ARG A 13 14.35 10.06 -1.25
N TYR A 14 13.83 8.85 -1.05
CA TYR A 14 12.98 8.55 0.09
C TYR A 14 13.72 7.97 1.28
N GLY A 15 15.02 7.76 1.16
CA GLY A 15 15.82 7.19 2.24
C GLY A 15 15.42 5.78 2.60
N LEU A 16 15.03 4.99 1.61
CA LEU A 16 14.62 3.60 1.85
C LEU A 16 15.83 2.72 2.14
N ASP A 17 15.68 1.82 3.09
CA ASP A 17 16.74 0.89 3.48
C ASP A 17 16.23 -0.55 3.50
N LYS A 18 17.06 -1.46 4.01
CA LYS A 18 16.75 -2.89 4.01
C LYS A 18 15.52 -3.26 4.84
N THR A 19 15.12 -2.42 5.77
CA THR A 19 13.93 -2.66 6.59
C THR A 19 12.67 -2.16 5.89
N ASP A 20 12.81 -1.37 4.85
CA ASP A 20 11.69 -0.76 4.13
C ASP A 20 11.27 -1.54 2.90
N VAL A 21 12.21 -2.27 2.28
CA VAL A 21 11.95 -2.96 1.00
C VAL A 21 12.57 -4.35 1.00
N PHE A 22 11.92 -5.29 0.30
CA PHE A 22 12.48 -6.61 0.06
C PHE A 22 11.96 -7.14 -1.29
N LYS A 23 12.63 -8.15 -1.82
CA LYS A 23 12.22 -8.79 -3.07
C LYS A 23 11.34 -9.99 -2.80
N HIS A 24 10.29 -10.14 -3.61
CA HIS A 24 9.45 -11.33 -3.65
C HIS A 24 9.26 -11.70 -5.13
N GLN A 25 9.90 -12.77 -5.57
CA GLN A 25 9.98 -13.11 -6.99
C GLN A 25 10.65 -11.95 -7.76
N HIS A 26 9.97 -11.36 -8.76
CA HIS A 26 10.50 -10.19 -9.48
C HIS A 26 9.88 -8.88 -9.03
N TYR A 27 9.11 -8.91 -7.96
CA TYR A 27 8.50 -7.70 -7.43
C TYR A 27 9.32 -7.15 -6.29
N VAL A 28 9.25 -5.84 -6.12
CA VAL A 28 9.80 -5.16 -4.95
C VAL A 28 8.62 -4.88 -4.03
N ILE A 29 8.74 -5.32 -2.78
CA ILE A 29 7.69 -5.13 -1.77
C ILE A 29 8.18 -4.07 -0.80
N ILE A 30 7.33 -3.07 -0.56
CA ILE A 30 7.64 -2.00 0.39
C ILE A 30 6.81 -2.18 1.66
N THR A 31 7.47 -2.02 2.80
CA THR A 31 6.83 -2.16 4.10
C THR A 31 6.09 -0.90 4.49
N ARG A 32 5.33 -0.96 5.60
CA ARG A 32 4.63 0.20 6.14
C ARG A 32 5.58 1.34 6.43
N SER A 33 6.77 1.05 6.99
CA SER A 33 7.75 2.09 7.28
C SER A 33 8.21 2.81 6.01
N GLY A 34 8.39 2.06 4.92
CA GLY A 34 8.75 2.65 3.62
C GLY A 34 7.64 3.53 3.08
N ILE A 35 6.40 3.09 3.16
CA ILE A 35 5.23 3.86 2.72
C ILE A 35 5.15 5.19 3.49
N GLU A 36 5.34 5.14 4.80
CA GLU A 36 5.27 6.34 5.63
C GLU A 36 6.40 7.32 5.33
N LYS A 37 7.60 6.82 5.02
CA LYS A 37 8.72 7.69 4.59
C LYS A 37 8.37 8.43 3.31
N ILE A 38 7.82 7.72 2.33
CA ILE A 38 7.41 8.32 1.05
C ILE A 38 6.33 9.36 1.29
N GLN A 39 5.32 9.01 2.07
CA GLN A 39 4.22 9.92 2.39
C GLN A 39 4.74 11.22 3.00
N GLY A 40 5.66 11.12 3.95
CA GLY A 40 6.22 12.28 4.62
C GLY A 40 7.03 13.18 3.69
N ILE A 41 7.89 12.58 2.87
CA ILE A 41 8.75 13.33 1.97
C ILE A 41 7.95 14.01 0.86
N GLU A 42 6.96 13.32 0.33
CA GLU A 42 6.13 13.86 -0.76
C GLU A 42 4.97 14.72 -0.25
N HIS A 43 4.82 14.85 1.06
CA HIS A 43 3.76 15.65 1.70
C HIS A 43 2.37 15.27 1.17
N ILE A 44 2.08 13.97 1.22
CA ILE A 44 0.79 13.45 0.78
C ILE A 44 -0.19 13.52 1.93
N ASP A 45 -1.24 14.32 1.78
CA ASP A 45 -2.31 14.42 2.78
C ASP A 45 -3.35 13.35 2.50
N ILE A 46 -3.71 12.59 3.52
CA ILE A 46 -4.67 11.51 3.37
C ILE A 46 -5.78 11.64 4.40
N VAL A 47 -7.01 11.58 3.90
CA VAL A 47 -8.22 11.54 4.75
C VAL A 47 -8.94 10.23 4.43
N TYR A 48 -9.39 9.55 5.46
CA TYR A 48 -10.06 8.26 5.31
C TYR A 48 -11.56 8.40 5.48
N GLU A 49 -12.30 7.61 4.70
CA GLU A 49 -13.74 7.48 4.84
C GLU A 49 -14.03 5.99 5.02
N VAL A 50 -14.75 5.65 6.08
CA VAL A 50 -15.19 4.28 6.31
C VAL A 50 -16.40 4.04 5.41
N VAL A 51 -16.22 3.19 4.40
CA VAL A 51 -17.29 2.82 3.48
C VAL A 51 -18.14 1.71 4.08
N ARG A 52 -17.48 0.77 4.76
CA ARG A 52 -18.16 -0.35 5.40
C ARG A 52 -17.36 -0.84 6.59
N CYS A 53 -18.04 -1.15 7.67
CA CYS A 53 -17.39 -1.70 8.87
C CYS A 53 -18.33 -2.71 9.52
N GLU A 54 -17.98 -3.98 9.39
CA GLU A 54 -18.69 -5.10 10.00
C GLU A 54 -17.71 -5.91 10.83
N THR A 55 -18.18 -6.91 11.55
CA THR A 55 -17.32 -7.70 12.43
C THR A 55 -16.16 -8.36 11.68
N ASN A 56 -16.43 -8.83 10.47
CA ASN A 56 -15.43 -9.56 9.67
C ASN A 56 -15.14 -8.93 8.32
N PHE A 57 -15.64 -7.72 8.07
CA PHE A 57 -15.48 -7.08 6.76
C PHE A 57 -15.40 -5.57 6.90
N ALA A 58 -14.40 -4.97 6.30
CA ALA A 58 -14.25 -3.52 6.29
C ALA A 58 -13.81 -3.04 4.91
N VAL A 59 -14.30 -1.89 4.52
CA VAL A 59 -13.85 -1.18 3.32
C VAL A 59 -13.58 0.26 3.72
N VAL A 60 -12.38 0.72 3.41
CA VAL A 60 -11.94 2.09 3.70
C VAL A 60 -11.53 2.75 2.39
N LYS A 61 -11.99 3.98 2.20
CA LYS A 61 -11.58 4.82 1.09
C LYS A 61 -10.55 5.81 1.60
N ALA A 62 -9.41 5.92 0.92
CA ALA A 62 -8.42 6.95 1.19
C ALA A 62 -8.55 8.03 0.14
N LYS A 63 -8.70 9.28 0.57
CA LYS A 63 -8.66 10.45 -0.29
C LYS A 63 -7.29 11.07 -0.11
N ALA A 64 -6.46 11.02 -1.14
CA ALA A 64 -5.07 11.44 -1.05
C ALA A 64 -4.84 12.65 -1.94
N LEU A 65 -4.24 13.67 -1.36
CA LEU A 65 -3.94 14.92 -2.04
C LEU A 65 -2.43 15.15 -2.06
N LYS A 66 -1.88 15.32 -3.23
CA LYS A 66 -0.50 15.73 -3.42
C LYS A 66 -0.47 16.87 -4.42
N ASP A 67 0.04 18.03 -3.98
CA ASP A 67 -0.01 19.27 -4.74
C ASP A 67 -1.48 19.56 -5.09
N GLU A 68 -1.86 19.56 -6.35
CA GLU A 68 -3.25 19.79 -6.76
C GLU A 68 -3.92 18.52 -7.27
N VAL A 69 -3.26 17.37 -7.12
CA VAL A 69 -3.79 16.09 -7.60
C VAL A 69 -4.49 15.38 -6.46
N LEU A 70 -5.78 15.10 -6.66
CA LEU A 70 -6.59 14.34 -5.70
C LEU A 70 -6.94 13.00 -6.31
N ILE A 71 -6.65 11.94 -5.58
CA ILE A 71 -7.07 10.59 -5.99
C ILE A 71 -7.78 9.90 -4.84
N GLU A 72 -8.54 8.89 -5.17
CA GLU A 72 -9.20 8.05 -4.19
C GLU A 72 -8.76 6.60 -4.42
N THR A 73 -8.46 5.89 -3.35
CA THR A 73 -8.15 4.47 -3.39
C THR A 73 -8.95 3.74 -2.32
N PHE A 74 -9.11 2.44 -2.51
CA PHE A 74 -9.88 1.62 -1.58
C PHE A 74 -9.00 0.51 -1.05
N GLY A 75 -9.20 0.19 0.22
CA GLY A 75 -8.67 -1.01 0.83
C GLY A 75 -9.82 -1.79 1.42
N SER A 76 -9.79 -3.10 1.29
CA SER A 76 -10.79 -3.96 1.89
C SER A 76 -10.12 -5.08 2.65
N ALA A 77 -10.78 -5.55 3.69
CA ALA A 77 -10.34 -6.70 4.46
C ALA A 77 -11.55 -7.54 4.82
N LEU A 78 -11.58 -8.77 4.34
CA LEU A 78 -12.60 -9.74 4.68
C LEU A 78 -11.93 -10.87 5.45
N LYS A 79 -12.34 -11.06 6.70
CA LYS A 79 -11.78 -12.12 7.52
C LYS A 79 -12.32 -13.47 7.08
N GLY A 80 -11.40 -14.41 6.81
CA GLY A 80 -11.75 -15.78 6.47
C GLY A 80 -10.78 -16.75 7.12
N ALA A 81 -11.16 -18.00 7.18
CA ALA A 81 -10.30 -19.06 7.71
C ALA A 81 -9.12 -19.33 6.77
N THR A 82 -9.31 -19.09 5.48
CA THR A 82 -8.28 -19.27 4.45
C THR A 82 -8.35 -18.09 3.47
N PHE A 83 -7.33 -17.98 2.62
CA PHE A 83 -7.32 -16.95 1.58
C PHE A 83 -8.40 -17.15 0.51
N LYS A 84 -9.03 -18.32 0.46
CA LYS A 84 -10.16 -18.57 -0.43
C LYS A 84 -11.45 -17.94 0.09
N ASP A 85 -11.58 -17.88 1.41
CA ASP A 85 -12.79 -17.37 2.09
C ASP A 85 -12.71 -15.88 2.37
N GLY A 86 -11.51 -15.31 2.35
CA GLY A 86 -11.30 -13.91 2.61
C GLY A 86 -9.88 -13.51 2.26
N ASN A 87 -9.49 -12.28 2.57
CA ASN A 87 -8.15 -11.77 2.26
C ASN A 87 -7.34 -11.41 3.51
N THR A 88 -7.81 -11.80 4.68
CA THR A 88 -7.06 -11.70 5.93
C THR A 88 -7.60 -12.72 6.91
N ASN A 89 -6.76 -13.17 7.83
CA ASN A 89 -7.18 -14.05 8.93
C ASN A 89 -7.14 -13.34 10.28
N THR A 90 -6.89 -12.03 10.28
CA THR A 90 -6.87 -11.24 11.51
C THR A 90 -8.25 -10.66 11.79
N TRP A 91 -8.49 -10.33 13.08
CA TRP A 91 -9.77 -9.77 13.49
C TRP A 91 -9.84 -8.25 13.30
N TYR A 92 -8.70 -7.58 13.15
CA TYR A 92 -8.67 -6.12 13.01
C TYR A 92 -8.80 -5.70 11.53
N VAL A 93 -9.96 -6.04 10.97
CA VAL A 93 -10.22 -5.81 9.54
C VAL A 93 -10.20 -4.33 9.16
N MET A 94 -10.64 -3.43 10.06
CA MET A 94 -10.65 -1.99 9.77
C MET A 94 -9.23 -1.47 9.54
N GLU A 95 -8.31 -1.82 10.42
CA GLU A 95 -6.93 -1.37 10.33
C GLU A 95 -6.24 -1.94 9.10
N MET A 96 -6.55 -3.19 8.75
CA MET A 96 -6.00 -3.80 7.53
C MET A 96 -6.54 -3.11 6.28
N ALA A 97 -7.82 -2.78 6.26
CA ALA A 97 -8.42 -2.05 5.13
C ALA A 97 -7.78 -0.66 4.97
N GLU A 98 -7.58 0.04 6.08
CA GLU A 98 -6.93 1.35 6.08
C GLU A 98 -5.51 1.28 5.53
N LYS A 99 -4.72 0.29 5.99
CA LYS A 99 -3.35 0.11 5.52
C LYS A 99 -3.29 -0.13 4.02
N ARG A 100 -4.20 -0.94 3.49
CA ARG A 100 -4.26 -1.23 2.06
C ARG A 100 -4.63 0.00 1.26
N ALA A 101 -5.58 0.80 1.74
CA ALA A 101 -5.97 2.03 1.08
C ALA A 101 -4.80 3.03 1.06
N LEU A 102 -4.07 3.15 2.16
CA LEU A 102 -2.89 4.02 2.28
C LEU A 102 -1.80 3.60 1.30
N SER A 103 -1.42 2.34 1.30
CA SER A 103 -0.36 1.84 0.42
C SER A 103 -0.68 2.11 -1.04
N ARG A 104 -1.92 1.84 -1.44
CA ARG A 104 -2.37 2.09 -2.81
C ARG A 104 -2.30 3.56 -3.19
N ALA A 105 -2.72 4.44 -2.29
CA ALA A 105 -2.70 5.88 -2.55
C ALA A 105 -1.27 6.39 -2.75
N VAL A 106 -0.36 6.02 -1.84
CA VAL A 106 1.02 6.48 -1.88
C VAL A 106 1.74 5.94 -3.12
N LEU A 107 1.61 4.65 -3.39
CA LEU A 107 2.30 4.05 -4.53
C LEU A 107 1.74 4.53 -5.87
N LYS A 108 0.45 4.80 -5.93
CA LYS A 108 -0.18 5.33 -7.15
C LYS A 108 0.26 6.76 -7.43
N LEU A 109 0.25 7.62 -6.42
CA LEU A 109 0.62 9.03 -6.58
C LEU A 109 2.09 9.22 -6.93
N THR A 110 2.96 8.30 -6.52
CA THR A 110 4.39 8.43 -6.71
C THR A 110 4.92 7.66 -7.91
N GLY A 111 4.05 6.95 -8.63
CA GLY A 111 4.43 6.16 -9.80
C GLY A 111 5.20 4.89 -9.47
N MET A 112 5.20 4.45 -8.22
CA MET A 112 5.96 3.28 -7.79
C MET A 112 5.38 1.98 -8.36
N TYR A 113 4.08 1.89 -8.58
CA TYR A 113 3.48 0.72 -9.21
C TYR A 113 4.07 0.46 -10.60
N GLU A 114 4.32 1.52 -11.36
CA GLU A 114 4.89 1.41 -12.71
C GLU A 114 6.30 0.84 -12.68
N LEU A 115 6.98 0.92 -11.55
CA LEU A 115 8.33 0.40 -11.37
C LEU A 115 8.35 -0.99 -10.74
N GLY A 116 7.18 -1.62 -10.58
CA GLY A 116 7.08 -2.96 -10.01
C GLY A 116 7.16 -3.02 -8.51
N VAL A 117 6.80 -1.93 -7.82
CA VAL A 117 6.79 -1.85 -6.35
C VAL A 117 5.35 -2.00 -5.86
N PHE A 118 5.16 -2.87 -4.88
CA PHE A 118 3.85 -3.15 -4.28
C PHE A 118 3.96 -3.08 -2.77
N GLY A 119 2.85 -2.79 -2.10
CA GLY A 119 2.83 -2.69 -0.65
C GLY A 119 2.80 -4.06 0.02
N GLU A 120 3.47 -4.19 1.15
CA GLU A 120 3.42 -5.41 1.96
C GLU A 120 1.99 -5.74 2.38
N ASP A 121 1.18 -4.71 2.61
CA ASP A 121 -0.23 -4.88 2.99
C ASP A 121 -1.06 -5.50 1.86
N GLU A 122 -0.53 -5.52 0.64
CA GLU A 122 -1.17 -6.14 -0.53
C GLU A 122 -0.59 -7.53 -0.83
N SER A 123 0.32 -8.02 0.00
CA SER A 123 1.11 -9.22 -0.31
C SER A 123 0.30 -10.52 -0.33
N GLU A 124 -0.90 -10.53 0.23
CA GLU A 124 -1.78 -11.70 0.14
C GLU A 124 -2.07 -12.08 -1.30
N ASP A 125 -2.15 -11.09 -2.18
CA ASP A 125 -2.39 -11.34 -3.60
C ASP A 125 -1.23 -12.12 -4.23
N PHE A 126 -0.01 -11.93 -3.72
CA PHE A 126 1.17 -12.64 -4.20
C PHE A 126 1.29 -14.03 -3.58
N LYS A 127 0.84 -14.18 -2.35
CA LYS A 127 0.91 -15.47 -1.63
C LYS A 127 -0.05 -16.51 -2.18
N ARG A 128 -1.06 -16.09 -2.91
CA ARG A 128 -2.05 -16.99 -3.51
C ARG A 128 -1.52 -17.76 -4.71
N ASN A 129 -0.42 -17.31 -5.27
CA ASN A 129 0.16 -17.93 -6.48
C ASN A 129 1.10 -19.09 -6.12
#